data_a5a67113922f58e283afec5de6583cfd
#
_entry.id   a5a67113922f58e283afec5de6583cfd
#
_cell.length_a   1.000
_cell.length_b   1.000
_cell.length_c   1.000
_cell.angle_alpha   90.00
_cell.angle_beta   90.00
_cell.angle_gamma   90.00
#
_symmetry.space_group_name_H-M   'P 1'
#
loop_
_entity.id
_entity.type
_entity.pdbx_description
1 polymer ?
#
loop_
_entity_poly.entity_id
_entity_poly.type
_entity_poly.pdbx_seq_one_letter_code
_entity_poly.pdbx_strand_id
1 'polypeptide(L)'
;MRFARDFACGEAARYPGFCGAYLAGSILALRDGDALPAGSDVDVVLVFEDPGVYPHSKQRRGGCLLEASPLPAAAFAGAETVLTTHYLAWAMAHGRILLDPTGMLGLRHREAAALWQSGRYLRLRRDGFLKQLSESGVWPAGDVPLQDQVTPWAFGAGIATFPILTAAGENCTVRRRFSAVRAVLNAYGAPEFCARLTALLTGDEWDAAGMARHMEALEAVFRRACASSGPSAHWRFRCEIRPALFDTAVGATRRILESDFPQDAVFWMLATFARCMTVLWMDDTAAWGAFLPDLRALLAALGIHGDADFAARRAQLQALLPEIHAVTEQILKVRGK
;
A
#
# COMPACT_ATOMS: atom_id res chain seq x y z
N MET A 1 -0.33 -19.32 11.71
CA MET A 1 -1.68 -19.23 12.31
C MET A 1 -1.63 -19.29 13.83
N ARG A 2 -1.14 -20.38 14.43
CA ARG A 2 -1.02 -20.50 15.92
C ARG A 2 -0.28 -19.31 16.52
N PHE A 3 0.86 -19.00 15.99
CA PHE A 3 1.70 -17.88 16.40
C PHE A 3 0.98 -16.50 16.40
N ALA A 4 0.20 -16.17 15.36
CA ALA A 4 -0.56 -14.91 15.32
C ALA A 4 -1.68 -14.89 16.37
N ARG A 5 -2.29 -16.04 16.63
CA ARG A 5 -3.28 -16.19 17.69
C ARG A 5 -2.64 -16.04 19.08
N ASP A 6 -1.49 -16.70 19.31
CA ASP A 6 -0.76 -16.60 20.56
C ASP A 6 -0.33 -15.15 20.84
N PHE A 7 0.07 -14.41 19.81
CA PHE A 7 0.34 -12.97 19.91
C PHE A 7 -0.91 -12.17 20.28
N ALA A 8 -2.03 -12.36 19.58
CA ALA A 8 -3.27 -11.65 19.84
C ALA A 8 -3.80 -11.92 21.25
N CYS A 9 -3.83 -13.19 21.68
CA CYS A 9 -4.34 -13.60 22.98
C CYS A 9 -3.38 -13.28 24.14
N GLY A 10 -2.07 -13.46 23.91
CA GLY A 10 -1.05 -13.38 24.96
C GLY A 10 -0.53 -11.97 25.20
N GLU A 11 -0.50 -11.12 24.17
CA GLU A 11 0.07 -9.78 24.25
C GLU A 11 -0.98 -8.70 24.01
N ALA A 12 -1.59 -8.66 22.81
CA ALA A 12 -2.49 -7.58 22.44
C ALA A 12 -3.75 -7.50 23.31
N ALA A 13 -4.31 -8.64 23.69
CA ALA A 13 -5.51 -8.69 24.54
C ALA A 13 -5.33 -8.12 25.97
N ARG A 14 -4.09 -7.85 26.37
CA ARG A 14 -3.80 -7.23 27.69
C ARG A 14 -3.92 -5.72 27.69
N TYR A 15 -3.99 -5.10 26.51
CA TYR A 15 -4.15 -3.65 26.40
C TYR A 15 -5.60 -3.24 26.65
N PRO A 16 -5.83 -2.08 27.30
CA PRO A 16 -7.19 -1.62 27.62
C PRO A 16 -8.01 -1.39 26.36
N GLY A 17 -9.31 -1.68 26.44
CA GLY A 17 -10.24 -1.48 25.32
C GLY A 17 -10.05 -2.45 24.14
N PHE A 18 -9.35 -3.58 24.32
CA PHE A 18 -9.22 -4.60 23.28
C PHE A 18 -10.57 -5.25 22.96
N CYS A 19 -10.98 -5.18 21.69
CA CYS A 19 -12.26 -5.68 21.18
C CYS A 19 -12.14 -6.93 20.33
N GLY A 20 -10.94 -7.24 19.79
CA GLY A 20 -10.73 -8.43 18.97
C GLY A 20 -9.52 -8.34 18.05
N ALA A 21 -9.26 -9.42 17.32
CA ALA A 21 -8.17 -9.51 16.34
C ALA A 21 -8.52 -10.44 15.18
N TYR A 22 -7.99 -10.15 13.98
CA TYR A 22 -8.12 -11.00 12.82
C TYR A 22 -6.88 -10.93 11.93
N LEU A 23 -6.66 -11.99 11.13
CA LEU A 23 -5.64 -12.00 10.07
C LEU A 23 -6.17 -11.33 8.81
N ALA A 24 -5.31 -10.56 8.16
CA ALA A 24 -5.53 -9.92 6.89
C ALA A 24 -4.35 -10.22 5.93
N GLY A 25 -4.31 -9.52 4.78
CA GLY A 25 -3.18 -9.54 3.88
C GLY A 25 -2.98 -10.84 3.09
N SER A 26 -1.76 -10.98 2.55
CA SER A 26 -1.43 -12.06 1.60
C SER A 26 -1.45 -13.46 2.20
N ILE A 27 -1.31 -13.59 3.52
CA ILE A 27 -1.36 -14.87 4.23
C ILE A 27 -2.72 -15.61 4.06
N LEU A 28 -3.78 -14.88 3.76
CA LEU A 28 -5.13 -15.44 3.58
C LEU A 28 -5.23 -16.34 2.34
N ALA A 29 -4.35 -16.18 1.36
CA ALA A 29 -4.26 -17.01 0.17
C ALA A 29 -3.50 -18.33 0.40
N LEU A 30 -2.81 -18.50 1.55
CA LEU A 30 -2.03 -19.67 1.88
C LEU A 30 -2.89 -20.75 2.51
N ARG A 31 -2.57 -22.02 2.18
CA ARG A 31 -3.13 -23.21 2.84
C ARG A 31 -2.33 -23.54 4.10
N ASP A 32 -2.92 -24.31 4.98
CA ASP A 32 -2.19 -24.82 6.15
C ASP A 32 -1.05 -25.74 5.69
N GLY A 33 0.18 -25.39 6.08
CA GLY A 33 1.41 -26.07 5.65
C GLY A 33 2.20 -25.35 4.56
N ASP A 34 1.60 -24.38 3.86
CA ASP A 34 2.34 -23.58 2.89
C ASP A 34 3.39 -22.68 3.58
N ALA A 35 4.54 -22.54 2.93
CA ALA A 35 5.57 -21.60 3.38
C ALA A 35 5.15 -20.15 3.07
N LEU A 36 5.40 -19.25 4.01
CA LEU A 36 5.23 -17.82 3.76
C LEU A 36 6.23 -17.38 2.67
N PRO A 37 5.76 -16.74 1.57
CA PRO A 37 6.66 -16.27 0.52
C PRO A 37 7.72 -15.31 1.06
N ALA A 38 8.92 -15.35 0.47
CA ALA A 38 10.01 -14.46 0.85
C ALA A 38 9.58 -13.00 0.74
N GLY A 39 9.87 -12.22 1.78
CA GLY A 39 9.49 -10.81 1.86
C GLY A 39 8.03 -10.54 2.21
N SER A 40 7.22 -11.58 2.45
CA SER A 40 5.86 -11.44 2.97
C SER A 40 5.85 -11.30 4.49
N ASP A 41 4.81 -10.66 5.00
CA ASP A 41 4.52 -10.49 6.41
C ASP A 41 3.20 -11.19 6.80
N VAL A 42 2.99 -11.30 8.08
CA VAL A 42 1.77 -11.79 8.69
C VAL A 42 1.02 -10.58 9.23
N ASP A 43 -0.01 -10.15 8.51
CA ASP A 43 -0.83 -9.00 8.87
C ASP A 43 -1.84 -9.39 9.95
N VAL A 44 -1.71 -8.82 11.14
CA VAL A 44 -2.66 -8.96 12.24
C VAL A 44 -3.31 -7.61 12.50
N VAL A 45 -4.60 -7.52 12.29
CA VAL A 45 -5.39 -6.36 12.67
C VAL A 45 -5.87 -6.55 14.10
N LEU A 46 -5.60 -5.55 14.92
CA LEU A 46 -6.00 -5.47 16.32
C LEU A 46 -7.09 -4.41 16.47
N VAL A 47 -8.21 -4.76 17.07
CA VAL A 47 -9.35 -3.84 17.22
C VAL A 47 -9.45 -3.39 18.65
N PHE A 48 -9.45 -2.07 18.86
CA PHE A 48 -9.53 -1.42 20.15
C PHE A 48 -10.64 -0.36 20.16
N GLU A 49 -11.18 -0.05 21.35
CA GLU A 49 -12.02 1.13 21.53
C GLU A 49 -11.25 2.41 21.15
N ASP A 50 -10.03 2.57 21.67
CA ASP A 50 -9.05 3.58 21.28
C ASP A 50 -7.82 2.90 20.67
N PRO A 51 -7.58 3.03 19.36
CA PRO A 51 -6.42 2.41 18.70
C PRO A 51 -5.08 3.06 19.14
N GLY A 52 -5.09 4.24 19.76
CA GLY A 52 -3.90 4.93 20.25
C GLY A 52 -3.18 4.20 21.38
N VAL A 53 -3.85 3.27 22.06
CA VAL A 53 -3.25 2.46 23.13
C VAL A 53 -2.22 1.46 22.65
N TYR A 54 -2.25 1.10 21.37
CA TYR A 54 -1.32 0.15 20.77
C TYR A 54 -0.65 0.76 19.52
N PRO A 55 0.68 0.84 19.46
CA PRO A 55 1.35 1.42 18.29
C PRO A 55 1.31 0.45 17.11
N HIS A 56 1.15 0.98 15.88
CA HIS A 56 1.43 0.21 14.68
C HIS A 56 2.87 -0.34 14.75
N SER A 57 3.04 -1.62 14.51
CA SER A 57 4.33 -2.26 14.67
C SER A 57 4.60 -3.35 13.65
N LYS A 58 5.89 -3.45 13.25
CA LYS A 58 6.42 -4.58 12.48
C LYS A 58 7.58 -5.20 13.24
N GLN A 59 7.51 -6.48 13.53
CA GLN A 59 8.52 -7.16 14.33
C GLN A 59 8.72 -8.61 13.87
N ARG A 60 9.97 -9.10 13.99
CA ARG A 60 10.24 -10.52 13.74
C ARG A 60 9.80 -11.34 14.96
N ARG A 61 8.94 -12.33 14.68
CA ARG A 61 8.50 -13.31 15.69
C ARG A 61 8.33 -14.67 15.04
N GLY A 62 8.79 -15.74 15.70
CA GLY A 62 8.63 -17.10 15.21
C GLY A 62 9.19 -17.34 13.80
N GLY A 63 10.26 -16.63 13.42
CA GLY A 63 10.85 -16.70 12.09
C GLY A 63 10.16 -15.87 11.01
N CYS A 64 8.97 -15.30 11.29
CA CYS A 64 8.18 -14.49 10.38
C CYS A 64 8.26 -13.00 10.75
N LEU A 65 7.97 -12.14 9.79
CA LEU A 65 7.65 -10.74 10.04
C LEU A 65 6.16 -10.64 10.39
N LEU A 66 5.84 -10.11 11.56
CA LEU A 66 4.49 -9.84 12.00
C LEU A 66 4.25 -8.33 11.94
N GLU A 67 3.21 -7.92 11.22
CA GLU A 67 2.68 -6.55 11.22
C GLU A 67 1.42 -6.51 12.08
N ALA A 68 1.44 -5.65 13.11
CA ALA A 68 0.27 -5.41 13.96
C ALA A 68 -0.28 -4.02 13.70
N SER A 69 -1.51 -3.96 13.17
CA SER A 69 -2.18 -2.73 12.78
C SER A 69 -3.40 -2.49 13.68
N PRO A 70 -3.36 -1.48 14.59
CA PRO A 70 -4.50 -1.15 15.41
C PRO A 70 -5.57 -0.41 14.60
N LEU A 71 -6.84 -0.77 14.80
CA LEU A 71 -8.01 -0.09 14.24
C LEU A 71 -9.04 0.20 15.33
N PRO A 72 -9.82 1.29 15.20
CA PRO A 72 -10.88 1.60 16.15
C PRO A 72 -12.08 0.65 15.98
N ALA A 73 -12.68 0.24 17.09
CA ALA A 73 -13.91 -0.56 17.10
C ALA A 73 -15.06 0.14 16.35
N ALA A 74 -15.09 1.47 16.36
CA ALA A 74 -16.04 2.28 15.60
C ALA A 74 -16.02 1.98 14.08
N ALA A 75 -14.88 1.55 13.51
CA ALA A 75 -14.80 1.15 12.11
C ALA A 75 -15.63 -0.12 11.80
N PHE A 76 -16.01 -0.89 12.82
CA PHE A 76 -16.81 -2.12 12.73
C PHE A 76 -18.22 -1.95 13.31
N ALA A 77 -18.66 -0.72 13.61
CA ALA A 77 -19.96 -0.46 14.23
C ALA A 77 -21.14 -0.91 13.35
N GLY A 78 -21.00 -0.86 12.02
CA GLY A 78 -22.05 -1.27 11.08
C GLY A 78 -21.50 -1.96 9.82
N ALA A 79 -22.34 -2.80 9.21
CA ALA A 79 -22.00 -3.47 7.94
C ALA A 79 -21.70 -2.47 6.83
N GLU A 80 -22.45 -1.37 6.73
CA GLU A 80 -22.25 -0.33 5.72
C GLU A 80 -20.85 0.27 5.78
N THR A 81 -20.37 0.61 6.98
CA THR A 81 -19.02 1.16 7.19
C THR A 81 -17.96 0.17 6.72
N VAL A 82 -18.08 -1.09 7.08
CA VAL A 82 -17.13 -2.14 6.66
C VAL A 82 -17.17 -2.33 5.15
N LEU A 83 -18.37 -2.42 4.56
CA LEU A 83 -18.56 -2.73 3.14
C LEU A 83 -18.20 -1.57 2.20
N THR A 84 -18.24 -0.34 2.67
CA THR A 84 -17.84 0.85 1.90
C THR A 84 -16.36 1.20 2.09
N THR A 85 -15.70 0.69 3.13
CA THR A 85 -14.28 0.93 3.39
C THR A 85 -13.42 -0.13 2.69
N HIS A 86 -12.62 0.29 1.72
CA HIS A 86 -11.90 -0.62 0.83
C HIS A 86 -10.96 -1.62 1.54
N TYR A 87 -10.19 -1.18 2.53
CA TYR A 87 -9.27 -2.04 3.28
C TYR A 87 -9.98 -2.95 4.28
N LEU A 88 -11.22 -2.62 4.69
CA LEU A 88 -12.02 -3.45 5.60
C LEU A 88 -12.84 -4.48 4.83
N ALA A 89 -13.47 -4.11 3.72
CA ALA A 89 -14.43 -4.95 3.01
C ALA A 89 -13.81 -6.31 2.61
N TRP A 90 -12.68 -6.29 1.92
CA TRP A 90 -12.00 -7.51 1.52
C TRP A 90 -11.41 -8.27 2.71
N ALA A 91 -10.72 -7.56 3.60
CA ALA A 91 -10.08 -8.15 4.77
C ALA A 91 -11.13 -8.80 5.70
N MET A 92 -12.29 -8.18 5.86
CA MET A 92 -13.36 -8.76 6.69
C MET A 92 -14.07 -9.91 6.00
N ALA A 93 -14.26 -9.87 4.66
CA ALA A 93 -14.88 -10.96 3.91
C ALA A 93 -14.02 -12.25 3.88
N HIS A 94 -12.70 -12.12 3.88
CA HIS A 94 -11.75 -13.24 3.76
C HIS A 94 -10.93 -13.46 5.03
N GLY A 95 -10.92 -12.49 5.95
CA GLY A 95 -10.13 -12.51 7.16
C GLY A 95 -10.42 -13.71 8.05
N ARG A 96 -9.39 -14.17 8.76
CA ARG A 96 -9.53 -15.23 9.75
C ARG A 96 -9.55 -14.62 11.14
N ILE A 97 -10.67 -14.70 11.84
CA ILE A 97 -10.81 -14.16 13.20
C ILE A 97 -9.92 -14.98 14.15
N LEU A 98 -9.07 -14.27 14.87
CA LEU A 98 -8.16 -14.85 15.86
C LEU A 98 -8.79 -14.84 17.26
N LEU A 99 -9.43 -13.70 17.61
CA LEU A 99 -10.08 -13.49 18.90
C LEU A 99 -11.23 -12.48 18.72
N ASP A 100 -12.39 -12.77 19.26
CA ASP A 100 -13.60 -11.94 19.16
C ASP A 100 -14.45 -12.06 20.43
N PRO A 101 -14.03 -11.41 21.54
CA PRO A 101 -14.72 -11.54 22.81
C PRO A 101 -16.14 -10.96 22.80
N THR A 102 -16.43 -10.04 21.89
CA THR A 102 -17.74 -9.37 21.78
C THR A 102 -18.69 -10.00 20.76
N GLY A 103 -18.17 -10.87 19.86
CA GLY A 103 -18.93 -11.41 18.72
C GLY A 103 -19.08 -10.41 17.57
N MET A 104 -18.58 -9.18 17.69
CA MET A 104 -18.70 -8.12 16.71
C MET A 104 -18.01 -8.47 15.40
N LEU A 105 -16.76 -8.94 15.46
CA LEU A 105 -16.00 -9.29 14.26
C LEU A 105 -16.63 -10.45 13.51
N GLY A 106 -17.13 -11.47 14.20
CA GLY A 106 -17.85 -12.60 13.61
C GLY A 106 -19.12 -12.18 12.90
N LEU A 107 -19.86 -11.20 13.44
CA LEU A 107 -21.03 -10.62 12.78
C LEU A 107 -20.61 -9.89 11.49
N ARG A 108 -19.64 -8.98 11.58
CA ARG A 108 -19.13 -8.22 10.41
C ARG A 108 -18.56 -9.12 9.33
N HIS A 109 -17.84 -10.19 9.72
CA HIS A 109 -17.31 -11.18 8.78
C HIS A 109 -18.42 -11.84 7.96
N ARG A 110 -19.48 -12.32 8.60
CA ARG A 110 -20.61 -12.95 7.88
C ARG A 110 -21.30 -11.98 6.91
N GLU A 111 -21.54 -10.74 7.35
CA GLU A 111 -22.14 -9.69 6.50
C GLU A 111 -21.23 -9.32 5.32
N ALA A 112 -19.94 -9.16 5.59
CA ALA A 112 -18.98 -8.85 4.55
C ALA A 112 -18.85 -10.02 3.56
N ALA A 113 -18.72 -11.25 4.02
CA ALA A 113 -18.63 -12.44 3.15
C ALA A 113 -19.83 -12.55 2.19
N ALA A 114 -21.03 -12.18 2.66
CA ALA A 114 -22.23 -12.23 1.86
C ALA A 114 -22.36 -11.09 0.83
N LEU A 115 -21.84 -9.90 1.14
CA LEU A 115 -22.22 -8.68 0.42
C LEU A 115 -21.07 -7.91 -0.26
N TRP A 116 -19.78 -8.21 0.08
CA TRP A 116 -18.65 -7.40 -0.38
C TRP A 116 -18.49 -7.30 -1.90
N GLN A 117 -18.93 -8.34 -2.63
CA GLN A 117 -18.94 -8.37 -4.11
C GLN A 117 -20.26 -7.89 -4.73
N SER A 118 -21.23 -7.48 -3.94
CA SER A 118 -22.49 -6.96 -4.53
C SER A 118 -22.22 -5.70 -5.36
N GLY A 119 -22.91 -5.57 -6.49
CA GLY A 119 -22.71 -4.44 -7.40
C GLY A 119 -22.86 -3.08 -6.73
N ARG A 120 -23.75 -2.97 -5.72
CA ARG A 120 -23.91 -1.74 -4.91
C ARG A 120 -22.59 -1.38 -4.21
N TYR A 121 -22.00 -2.30 -3.45
CA TYR A 121 -20.83 -2.00 -2.63
C TYR A 121 -19.54 -1.91 -3.46
N LEU A 122 -19.45 -2.62 -4.58
CA LEU A 122 -18.37 -2.43 -5.54
C LEU A 122 -18.38 -1.00 -6.10
N ARG A 123 -19.56 -0.48 -6.49
CA ARG A 123 -19.68 0.91 -6.97
C ARG A 123 -19.34 1.92 -5.89
N LEU A 124 -19.87 1.79 -4.68
CA LEU A 124 -19.61 2.72 -3.58
C LEU A 124 -18.10 2.81 -3.26
N ARG A 125 -17.39 1.68 -3.19
CA ARG A 125 -15.95 1.69 -2.96
C ARG A 125 -15.17 2.27 -4.15
N ARG A 126 -15.52 1.88 -5.40
CA ARG A 126 -14.94 2.45 -6.61
C ARG A 126 -15.11 3.96 -6.65
N ASP A 127 -16.31 4.45 -6.39
CA ASP A 127 -16.62 5.88 -6.40
C ASP A 127 -15.89 6.63 -5.29
N GLY A 128 -15.72 6.00 -4.12
CA GLY A 128 -14.88 6.52 -3.05
C GLY A 128 -13.43 6.75 -3.48
N PHE A 129 -12.83 5.83 -4.22
CA PHE A 129 -11.48 6.02 -4.79
C PHE A 129 -11.43 7.10 -5.87
N LEU A 130 -12.41 7.13 -6.76
CA LEU A 130 -12.46 8.18 -7.80
C LEU A 130 -12.61 9.56 -7.18
N LYS A 131 -13.45 9.69 -6.15
CA LYS A 131 -13.58 10.90 -5.36
C LYS A 131 -12.25 11.27 -4.69
N GLN A 132 -11.60 10.33 -4.01
CA GLN A 132 -10.29 10.55 -3.40
C GLN A 132 -9.25 11.05 -4.41
N LEU A 133 -9.19 10.46 -5.60
CA LEU A 133 -8.27 10.85 -6.66
C LEU A 133 -8.60 12.24 -7.23
N SER A 134 -9.87 12.59 -7.41
CA SER A 134 -10.30 13.90 -7.87
C SER A 134 -10.05 15.01 -6.84
N GLU A 135 -10.27 14.68 -5.55
CA GLU A 135 -10.06 15.58 -4.42
C GLU A 135 -8.64 15.56 -3.87
N SER A 136 -7.78 14.63 -4.33
CA SER A 136 -6.36 14.60 -3.93
C SER A 136 -5.68 15.89 -4.42
N GLY A 137 -6.01 16.87 -3.70
CA GLY A 137 -5.92 18.29 -3.86
C GLY A 137 -4.55 18.81 -4.24
N VAL A 138 -4.03 19.76 -3.57
CA VAL A 138 -2.76 20.41 -3.84
C VAL A 138 -1.64 19.43 -3.48
N TRP A 139 -0.90 18.93 -4.50
CA TRP A 139 0.40 18.36 -4.21
C TRP A 139 1.31 19.49 -3.76
N PRO A 140 2.09 19.29 -2.70
CA PRO A 140 3.03 20.30 -2.25
C PRO A 140 3.93 20.72 -3.42
N ALA A 141 4.16 22.02 -3.58
CA ALA A 141 5.06 22.58 -4.57
C ALA A 141 5.89 23.70 -3.90
N GLY A 142 7.04 24.04 -4.50
CA GLY A 142 7.92 25.10 -3.98
C GLY A 142 8.82 24.60 -2.84
N ASP A 143 8.94 25.37 -1.77
CA ASP A 143 9.93 25.19 -0.70
C ASP A 143 9.68 24.02 0.26
N VAL A 144 9.03 22.95 -0.20
CA VAL A 144 8.90 21.71 0.57
C VAL A 144 10.03 20.73 0.22
N PRO A 145 10.46 19.87 1.15
CA PRO A 145 11.43 18.82 0.86
C PRO A 145 11.00 17.95 -0.32
N LEU A 146 11.92 17.60 -1.21
CA LEU A 146 11.61 16.89 -2.45
C LEU A 146 10.84 15.57 -2.24
N GLN A 147 11.15 14.82 -1.18
CA GLN A 147 10.43 13.59 -0.83
C GLN A 147 8.95 13.83 -0.51
N ASP A 148 8.59 15.04 -0.07
CA ASP A 148 7.20 15.40 0.25
C ASP A 148 6.40 15.73 -1.03
N GLN A 149 7.05 16.00 -2.16
CA GLN A 149 6.43 16.07 -3.49
C GLN A 149 6.32 14.66 -4.12
N VAL A 150 7.36 13.82 -3.96
CA VAL A 150 7.38 12.46 -4.50
C VAL A 150 6.26 11.60 -3.93
N THR A 151 6.02 11.70 -2.62
CA THR A 151 5.04 10.84 -1.93
C THR A 151 3.62 10.97 -2.49
N PRO A 152 2.99 12.17 -2.59
CA PRO A 152 1.63 12.30 -3.11
C PRO A 152 1.53 11.92 -4.59
N TRP A 153 2.56 12.19 -5.40
CA TRP A 153 2.60 11.73 -6.79
C TRP A 153 2.61 10.21 -6.89
N ALA A 154 3.56 9.54 -6.24
CA ALA A 154 3.68 8.08 -6.31
C ALA A 154 2.42 7.39 -5.78
N PHE A 155 1.88 7.86 -4.64
CA PHE A 155 0.67 7.27 -4.08
C PHE A 155 -0.58 7.59 -4.90
N GLY A 156 -0.71 8.77 -5.49
CA GLY A 156 -1.79 9.10 -6.40
C GLY A 156 -1.83 8.16 -7.61
N ALA A 157 -0.70 7.97 -8.28
CA ALA A 157 -0.58 7.01 -9.39
C ALA A 157 -0.85 5.56 -8.93
N GLY A 158 -0.38 5.18 -7.74
CA GLY A 158 -0.64 3.86 -7.17
C GLY A 158 -2.11 3.62 -6.83
N ILE A 159 -2.81 4.61 -6.28
CA ILE A 159 -4.24 4.53 -5.93
C ILE A 159 -5.10 4.46 -7.20
N ALA A 160 -4.66 5.01 -8.33
CA ALA A 160 -5.38 4.93 -9.60
C ALA A 160 -5.66 3.48 -10.08
N THR A 161 -4.93 2.49 -9.56
CA THR A 161 -5.18 1.06 -9.80
C THR A 161 -6.39 0.52 -9.01
N PHE A 162 -6.73 1.12 -7.86
CA PHE A 162 -7.69 0.59 -6.91
C PHE A 162 -9.16 0.63 -7.39
N PRO A 163 -9.64 1.67 -8.11
CA PRO A 163 -10.97 1.63 -8.70
C PRO A 163 -11.18 0.41 -9.58
N ILE A 164 -10.17 0.02 -10.37
CA ILE A 164 -10.22 -1.10 -11.31
C ILE A 164 -10.24 -2.44 -10.55
N LEU A 165 -9.34 -2.62 -9.59
CA LEU A 165 -9.33 -3.80 -8.73
C LEU A 165 -10.65 -3.95 -7.97
N THR A 166 -11.18 -2.85 -7.45
CA THR A 166 -12.46 -2.83 -6.75
C THR A 166 -13.61 -3.23 -7.67
N ALA A 167 -13.69 -2.66 -8.89
CA ALA A 167 -14.74 -3.01 -9.85
C ALA A 167 -14.70 -4.49 -10.24
N ALA A 168 -13.50 -5.07 -10.31
CA ALA A 168 -13.29 -6.49 -10.56
C ALA A 168 -13.58 -7.37 -9.33
N GLY A 169 -13.86 -6.80 -8.16
CA GLY A 169 -14.01 -7.55 -6.92
C GLY A 169 -12.71 -8.20 -6.46
N GLU A 170 -11.58 -7.57 -6.74
CA GLU A 170 -10.27 -8.03 -6.34
C GLU A 170 -9.76 -7.30 -5.09
N ASN A 171 -8.77 -7.88 -4.44
CA ASN A 171 -8.09 -7.24 -3.33
C ASN A 171 -7.31 -6.01 -3.81
N CYS A 172 -7.51 -4.87 -3.18
CA CYS A 172 -6.69 -3.67 -3.38
C CYS A 172 -5.31 -3.86 -2.73
N THR A 173 -4.53 -4.81 -3.28
CA THR A 173 -3.20 -5.16 -2.76
C THR A 173 -2.25 -3.98 -2.86
N VAL A 174 -1.41 -3.84 -1.84
CA VAL A 174 -0.45 -2.72 -1.80
C VAL A 174 0.76 -3.02 -2.67
N ARG A 175 1.42 -4.16 -2.47
CA ARG A 175 2.69 -4.48 -3.15
C ARG A 175 2.52 -4.88 -4.61
N ARG A 176 1.50 -5.65 -4.93
CA ARG A 176 1.27 -6.24 -6.25
C ARG A 176 0.21 -5.49 -7.07
N ARG A 177 -0.05 -4.21 -6.75
CA ARG A 177 -1.13 -3.44 -7.35
C ARG A 177 -1.07 -3.36 -8.88
N PHE A 178 0.11 -3.14 -9.46
CA PHE A 178 0.26 -3.04 -10.92
C PHE A 178 0.12 -4.39 -11.61
N SER A 179 0.71 -5.46 -11.07
CA SER A 179 0.53 -6.80 -11.61
C SER A 179 -0.92 -7.29 -11.46
N ALA A 180 -1.59 -6.97 -10.37
CA ALA A 180 -2.99 -7.31 -10.15
C ALA A 180 -3.91 -6.57 -11.12
N VAL A 181 -3.73 -5.25 -11.29
CA VAL A 181 -4.54 -4.48 -12.25
C VAL A 181 -4.29 -4.91 -13.69
N ARG A 182 -3.05 -5.28 -14.04
CA ARG A 182 -2.72 -5.84 -15.37
C ARG A 182 -3.51 -7.12 -15.64
N ALA A 183 -3.56 -8.03 -14.68
CA ALA A 183 -4.32 -9.27 -14.81
C ALA A 183 -5.82 -8.98 -15.01
N VAL A 184 -6.38 -8.05 -14.24
CA VAL A 184 -7.78 -7.62 -14.39
C VAL A 184 -8.02 -7.01 -15.77
N LEU A 185 -7.21 -6.05 -16.21
CA LEU A 185 -7.39 -5.38 -17.49
C LEU A 185 -7.27 -6.36 -18.66
N ASN A 186 -6.35 -7.32 -18.61
CA ASN A 186 -6.25 -8.38 -19.61
C ASN A 186 -7.52 -9.24 -19.65
N ALA A 187 -8.05 -9.64 -18.50
CA ALA A 187 -9.25 -10.45 -18.38
C ALA A 187 -10.52 -9.75 -18.91
N TYR A 188 -10.56 -8.42 -18.82
CA TYR A 188 -11.70 -7.61 -19.27
C TYR A 188 -11.49 -6.89 -20.62
N GLY A 189 -10.42 -7.23 -21.35
CA GLY A 189 -10.21 -6.77 -22.73
C GLY A 189 -9.74 -5.31 -22.86
N ALA A 190 -9.01 -4.81 -21.86
CA ALA A 190 -8.43 -3.46 -21.87
C ALA A 190 -6.92 -3.46 -21.52
N PRO A 191 -6.08 -4.33 -22.12
CA PRO A 191 -4.68 -4.49 -21.71
C PRO A 191 -3.85 -3.22 -21.93
N GLU A 192 -4.13 -2.42 -22.95
CA GLU A 192 -3.43 -1.17 -23.27
C GLU A 192 -3.60 -0.12 -22.17
N PHE A 193 -4.68 -0.17 -21.39
CA PHE A 193 -4.92 0.77 -20.32
C PHE A 193 -3.91 0.61 -19.16
N CYS A 194 -3.35 -0.61 -19.00
CA CYS A 194 -2.31 -0.85 -18.00
C CYS A 194 -1.03 -0.03 -18.27
N ALA A 195 -0.61 0.09 -19.51
CA ALA A 195 0.54 0.90 -19.88
C ALA A 195 0.33 2.37 -19.54
N ARG A 196 -0.87 2.90 -19.75
CA ARG A 196 -1.22 4.29 -19.41
C ARG A 196 -1.21 4.55 -17.91
N LEU A 197 -1.70 3.61 -17.09
CA LEU A 197 -1.59 3.70 -15.64
C LEU A 197 -0.14 3.68 -15.16
N THR A 198 0.68 2.83 -15.76
CA THR A 198 2.09 2.70 -15.39
C THR A 198 2.87 3.96 -15.80
N ALA A 199 2.55 4.56 -16.95
CA ALA A 199 3.18 5.79 -17.44
C ALA A 199 2.99 7.00 -16.51
N LEU A 200 1.98 6.99 -15.63
CA LEU A 200 1.86 7.99 -14.56
C LEU A 200 3.09 8.04 -13.64
N LEU A 201 3.80 6.92 -13.51
CA LEU A 201 5.04 6.82 -12.72
C LEU A 201 6.29 6.85 -13.58
N THR A 202 6.31 6.06 -14.65
CA THR A 202 7.55 5.82 -15.42
C THR A 202 7.85 6.94 -16.43
N GLY A 203 6.82 7.66 -16.90
CA GLY A 203 6.99 8.50 -18.09
C GLY A 203 7.19 7.68 -19.36
N ASP A 204 7.60 8.35 -20.43
CA ASP A 204 7.78 7.76 -21.75
C ASP A 204 9.22 7.28 -22.01
N GLU A 205 10.18 7.80 -21.26
CA GLU A 205 11.64 7.55 -21.43
C GLU A 205 12.19 6.49 -20.47
N TRP A 206 11.32 5.75 -19.83
CA TRP A 206 11.72 4.77 -18.82
C TRP A 206 12.56 3.63 -19.41
N ASP A 207 13.65 3.28 -18.70
CA ASP A 207 14.55 2.19 -19.08
C ASP A 207 14.85 1.28 -17.86
N ALA A 208 14.63 -0.03 -18.02
CA ALA A 208 14.84 -1.02 -16.98
C ALA A 208 16.31 -1.11 -16.52
N ALA A 209 17.26 -1.01 -17.47
CA ALA A 209 18.68 -1.08 -17.16
C ALA A 209 19.16 0.17 -16.38
N GLY A 210 18.60 1.34 -16.71
CA GLY A 210 18.81 2.56 -15.95
C GLY A 210 18.29 2.44 -14.51
N MET A 211 17.11 1.83 -14.32
CA MET A 211 16.55 1.63 -12.99
C MET A 211 17.39 0.73 -12.09
N ALA A 212 18.12 -0.24 -12.64
CA ALA A 212 18.98 -1.12 -11.86
C ALA A 212 20.06 -0.34 -11.08
N ARG A 213 20.61 0.73 -11.67
CA ARG A 213 21.60 1.61 -11.00
C ARG A 213 20.98 2.36 -9.82
N HIS A 214 19.73 2.77 -9.92
CA HIS A 214 19.03 3.45 -8.82
C HIS A 214 18.67 2.52 -7.65
N MET A 215 18.69 1.18 -7.86
CA MET A 215 18.52 0.22 -6.78
C MET A 215 19.73 0.22 -5.81
N GLU A 216 20.95 0.49 -6.29
CA GLU A 216 22.13 0.62 -5.43
C GLU A 216 22.02 1.85 -4.51
N ALA A 217 21.59 2.98 -5.07
CA ALA A 217 21.33 4.19 -4.31
C ALA A 217 20.18 3.99 -3.29
N LEU A 218 19.11 3.26 -3.69
CA LEU A 218 18.01 2.92 -2.79
C LEU A 218 18.49 2.05 -1.60
N GLU A 219 19.35 1.07 -1.87
CA GLU A 219 19.95 0.24 -0.83
C GLU A 219 20.80 1.07 0.13
N ALA A 220 21.65 1.94 -0.40
CA ALA A 220 22.54 2.79 0.39
C ALA A 220 21.73 3.75 1.30
N VAL A 221 20.73 4.45 0.75
CA VAL A 221 19.89 5.38 1.53
C VAL A 221 19.08 4.63 2.59
N PHE A 222 18.57 3.43 2.27
CA PHE A 222 17.83 2.61 3.23
C PHE A 222 18.71 2.20 4.41
N ARG A 223 19.93 1.70 4.15
CA ARG A 223 20.90 1.34 5.21
C ARG A 223 21.25 2.55 6.07
N ARG A 224 21.47 3.71 5.45
CA ARG A 224 21.79 4.95 6.16
C ARG A 224 20.63 5.42 7.03
N ALA A 225 19.40 5.41 6.50
CA ALA A 225 18.21 5.77 7.24
C ALA A 225 17.92 4.81 8.41
N CYS A 226 18.19 3.50 8.25
CA CYS A 226 18.11 2.54 9.35
C CYS A 226 19.07 2.85 10.49
N ALA A 227 20.27 3.38 10.19
CA ALA A 227 21.30 3.68 11.16
C ALA A 227 21.09 5.04 11.87
N SER A 228 20.17 5.88 11.38
CA SER A 228 19.85 7.16 12.02
C SER A 228 18.91 6.97 13.21
N SER A 229 18.96 7.91 14.12
CA SER A 229 18.10 7.98 15.31
C SER A 229 17.84 9.43 15.68
N GLY A 230 16.59 9.76 16.04
CA GLY A 230 16.20 11.12 16.35
C GLY A 230 14.68 11.30 16.32
N PRO A 231 14.20 12.49 15.95
CA PRO A 231 12.78 12.83 15.93
C PRO A 231 11.91 11.88 15.10
N SER A 232 12.49 11.22 14.09
CA SER A 232 11.76 10.23 13.27
C SER A 232 11.25 9.03 14.07
N ALA A 233 11.76 8.80 15.29
CA ALA A 233 11.31 7.70 16.17
C ALA A 233 9.78 7.72 16.40
N HIS A 234 9.16 8.90 16.36
CA HIS A 234 7.72 9.11 16.54
C HIS A 234 6.95 9.21 15.21
N TRP A 235 7.65 9.15 14.07
CA TRP A 235 6.99 9.19 12.78
C TRP A 235 6.31 7.84 12.48
N ARG A 236 5.04 7.90 12.11
CA ARG A 236 4.18 6.71 11.95
C ARG A 236 4.75 5.61 11.04
N PHE A 237 5.58 5.98 10.03
CA PHE A 237 6.18 5.03 9.10
C PHE A 237 7.63 4.65 9.48
N ARG A 238 8.14 5.09 10.62
CA ARG A 238 9.50 4.75 11.07
C ARG A 238 9.69 3.24 11.21
N CYS A 239 8.64 2.52 11.57
CA CYS A 239 8.67 1.06 11.68
C CYS A 239 8.95 0.36 10.34
N GLU A 240 8.71 1.03 9.19
CA GLU A 240 9.02 0.51 7.84
C GLU A 240 10.52 0.60 7.49
N ILE A 241 11.29 1.45 8.17
CA ILE A 241 12.71 1.70 7.89
C ILE A 241 13.55 1.12 9.03
N ARG A 242 13.74 -0.19 8.97
CA ARG A 242 14.51 -0.98 9.95
C ARG A 242 15.33 -2.06 9.23
N PRO A 243 16.52 -2.45 9.77
CA PRO A 243 17.35 -3.48 9.14
C PRO A 243 16.60 -4.80 8.88
N ALA A 244 15.69 -5.19 9.80
CA ALA A 244 14.88 -6.40 9.66
C ALA A 244 13.93 -6.39 8.46
N LEU A 245 13.62 -5.21 7.89
CA LEU A 245 12.72 -5.02 6.75
C LEU A 245 13.45 -4.82 5.42
N PHE A 246 14.79 -4.91 5.41
CA PHE A 246 15.57 -4.71 4.20
C PHE A 246 15.09 -5.59 3.04
N ASP A 247 14.91 -6.89 3.27
CA ASP A 247 14.43 -7.80 2.22
C ASP A 247 13.01 -7.49 1.77
N THR A 248 12.14 -7.07 2.69
CA THR A 248 10.76 -6.68 2.36
C THR A 248 10.69 -5.37 1.56
N ALA A 249 11.51 -4.37 1.90
CA ALA A 249 11.49 -3.06 1.24
C ALA A 249 12.36 -3.03 -0.03
N VAL A 250 13.63 -3.42 0.08
CA VAL A 250 14.62 -3.33 -1.00
C VAL A 250 14.65 -4.61 -1.82
N GLY A 251 14.78 -5.78 -1.17
CA GLY A 251 14.87 -7.07 -1.83
C GLY A 251 13.63 -7.40 -2.66
N ALA A 252 12.43 -7.17 -2.12
CA ALA A 252 11.19 -7.39 -2.86
C ALA A 252 11.04 -6.42 -4.06
N THR A 253 11.50 -5.17 -3.94
CA THR A 253 11.52 -4.21 -5.04
C THR A 253 12.47 -4.66 -6.15
N ARG A 254 13.65 -5.16 -5.79
CA ARG A 254 14.62 -5.74 -6.74
C ARG A 254 14.01 -6.92 -7.49
N ARG A 255 13.36 -7.85 -6.81
CA ARG A 255 12.68 -9.00 -7.45
C ARG A 255 11.58 -8.56 -8.44
N ILE A 256 10.88 -7.47 -8.18
CA ILE A 256 9.91 -6.91 -9.16
C ILE A 256 10.67 -6.33 -10.36
N LEU A 257 11.75 -5.60 -10.14
CA LEU A 257 12.56 -5.03 -11.23
C LEU A 257 13.16 -6.10 -12.14
N GLU A 258 13.47 -7.28 -11.60
CA GLU A 258 14.00 -8.45 -12.31
C GLU A 258 12.90 -9.35 -12.92
N SER A 259 11.64 -8.99 -12.80
CA SER A 259 10.50 -9.73 -13.36
C SER A 259 10.19 -9.33 -14.81
N ASP A 260 9.21 -10.01 -15.42
CA ASP A 260 8.71 -9.68 -16.77
C ASP A 260 8.13 -8.25 -16.89
N PHE A 261 7.84 -7.62 -15.78
CA PHE A 261 7.26 -6.27 -15.71
C PHE A 261 8.05 -5.37 -14.75
N PRO A 262 9.31 -5.04 -15.09
CA PRO A 262 10.21 -4.28 -14.22
C PRO A 262 9.69 -2.89 -13.83
N GLN A 263 8.85 -2.27 -14.69
CA GLN A 263 8.20 -0.99 -14.41
C GLN A 263 7.32 -0.99 -13.15
N ASP A 264 6.81 -2.15 -12.74
CA ASP A 264 6.00 -2.27 -11.53
C ASP A 264 6.81 -2.00 -10.24
N ALA A 265 8.17 -2.02 -10.34
CA ALA A 265 9.05 -1.69 -9.22
C ALA A 265 9.12 -0.20 -8.91
N VAL A 266 8.85 0.67 -9.89
CA VAL A 266 9.07 2.12 -9.78
C VAL A 266 8.30 2.72 -8.60
N PHE A 267 7.04 2.29 -8.39
CA PHE A 267 6.26 2.73 -7.23
C PHE A 267 7.01 2.50 -5.91
N TRP A 268 7.58 1.30 -5.75
CA TRP A 268 8.26 0.94 -4.50
C TRP A 268 9.63 1.57 -4.37
N MET A 269 10.31 1.80 -5.48
CA MET A 269 11.55 2.59 -5.48
C MET A 269 11.28 3.98 -4.96
N LEU A 270 10.29 4.68 -5.51
CA LEU A 270 9.90 6.03 -5.10
C LEU A 270 9.41 6.08 -3.65
N ALA A 271 8.48 5.20 -3.28
CA ALA A 271 7.90 5.20 -1.94
C ALA A 271 8.94 4.89 -0.85
N THR A 272 9.83 3.93 -1.10
CA THR A 272 10.88 3.56 -0.14
C THR A 272 11.94 4.65 -0.05
N PHE A 273 12.38 5.20 -1.20
CA PHE A 273 13.36 6.29 -1.22
C PHE A 273 12.82 7.53 -0.48
N ALA A 274 11.61 7.96 -0.80
CA ALA A 274 10.98 9.10 -0.14
C ALA A 274 10.86 8.90 1.37
N ARG A 275 10.46 7.72 1.84
CA ARG A 275 10.42 7.39 3.27
C ARG A 275 11.79 7.47 3.93
N CYS A 276 12.85 6.95 3.29
CA CYS A 276 14.21 7.05 3.79
C CYS A 276 14.67 8.51 3.88
N MET A 277 14.37 9.29 2.86
CA MET A 277 14.70 10.74 2.84
C MET A 277 13.94 11.50 3.92
N THR A 278 12.67 11.15 4.22
CA THR A 278 11.92 11.74 5.34
C THR A 278 12.61 11.42 6.68
N VAL A 279 13.04 10.17 6.88
CA VAL A 279 13.80 9.80 8.09
C VAL A 279 15.08 10.61 8.21
N LEU A 280 15.86 10.70 7.13
CA LEU A 280 17.12 11.46 7.14
C LEU A 280 16.89 12.97 7.32
N TRP A 281 15.83 13.52 6.70
CA TRP A 281 15.45 14.92 6.92
C TRP A 281 15.21 15.24 8.39
N MET A 282 14.57 14.31 9.12
CA MET A 282 14.27 14.48 10.54
C MET A 282 15.47 14.22 11.45
N ASP A 283 16.31 13.24 11.12
CA ASP A 283 17.34 12.72 12.03
C ASP A 283 18.76 13.15 11.66
N ASP A 284 19.06 13.38 10.37
CA ASP A 284 20.41 13.64 9.84
C ASP A 284 20.38 14.42 8.53
N THR A 285 20.24 15.73 8.63
CA THR A 285 20.14 16.62 7.46
C THR A 285 21.39 16.62 6.58
N ALA A 286 22.57 16.29 7.14
CA ALA A 286 23.79 16.16 6.35
C ALA A 286 23.73 14.93 5.44
N ALA A 287 23.31 13.79 5.98
CA ALA A 287 23.06 12.58 5.17
C ALA A 287 21.90 12.79 4.18
N TRP A 288 20.81 13.47 4.58
CA TRP A 288 19.75 13.86 3.66
C TRP A 288 20.30 14.63 2.46
N GLY A 289 21.13 15.67 2.70
CA GLY A 289 21.76 16.46 1.64
C GLY A 289 22.68 15.62 0.73
N ALA A 290 23.38 14.63 1.29
CA ALA A 290 24.25 13.73 0.52
C ALA A 290 23.48 12.79 -0.43
N PHE A 291 22.28 12.33 -0.08
CA PHE A 291 21.43 11.47 -0.93
C PHE A 291 20.45 12.23 -1.83
N LEU A 292 20.35 13.55 -1.70
CA LEU A 292 19.47 14.35 -2.55
C LEU A 292 19.81 14.27 -4.05
N PRO A 293 21.11 14.24 -4.48
CA PRO A 293 21.46 14.01 -5.88
C PRO A 293 20.96 12.66 -6.41
N ASP A 294 21.00 11.58 -5.61
CA ASP A 294 20.55 10.26 -6.03
C ASP A 294 19.03 10.23 -6.23
N LEU A 295 18.27 10.87 -5.33
CA LEU A 295 16.82 11.02 -5.52
C LEU A 295 16.50 11.82 -6.78
N ARG A 296 17.21 12.93 -7.02
CA ARG A 296 17.05 13.73 -8.24
C ARG A 296 17.38 12.93 -9.50
N ALA A 297 18.44 12.12 -9.48
CA ALA A 297 18.81 11.27 -10.60
C ALA A 297 17.74 10.21 -10.89
N LEU A 298 17.16 9.58 -9.85
CA LEU A 298 16.01 8.68 -10.01
C LEU A 298 14.81 9.41 -10.64
N LEU A 299 14.49 10.59 -10.15
CA LEU A 299 13.37 11.39 -10.67
C LEU A 299 13.60 11.82 -12.12
N ALA A 300 14.81 12.26 -12.47
CA ALA A 300 15.18 12.64 -13.84
C ALA A 300 15.03 11.46 -14.81
N ALA A 301 15.41 10.23 -14.38
CA ALA A 301 15.21 9.02 -15.18
C ALA A 301 13.72 8.65 -15.38
N LEU A 302 12.82 9.30 -14.65
CA LEU A 302 11.37 9.18 -14.79
C LEU A 302 10.74 10.44 -15.43
N GLY A 303 11.57 11.34 -15.98
CA GLY A 303 11.12 12.57 -16.63
C GLY A 303 10.63 13.66 -15.65
N ILE A 304 11.11 13.64 -14.40
CA ILE A 304 10.80 14.66 -13.39
C ILE A 304 12.05 15.45 -13.08
N HIS A 305 12.12 16.70 -13.54
CA HIS A 305 13.26 17.61 -13.37
C HIS A 305 12.92 18.79 -12.44
N GLY A 306 11.63 19.06 -12.18
CA GLY A 306 11.19 20.16 -11.34
C GLY A 306 9.69 20.14 -11.06
N ASP A 307 9.21 21.21 -10.40
CA ASP A 307 7.82 21.33 -9.95
C ASP A 307 6.80 21.27 -11.10
N ALA A 308 7.16 21.80 -12.27
CA ALA A 308 6.30 21.78 -13.45
C ALA A 308 5.99 20.34 -13.90
N ASP A 309 6.97 19.40 -13.74
CA ASP A 309 6.78 18.01 -14.13
C ASP A 309 5.86 17.28 -13.15
N PHE A 310 5.96 17.54 -11.85
CA PHE A 310 4.99 17.04 -10.87
C PHE A 310 3.58 17.55 -11.18
N ALA A 311 3.44 18.83 -11.53
CA ALA A 311 2.16 19.40 -11.94
C ALA A 311 1.62 18.72 -13.22
N ALA A 312 2.48 18.45 -14.20
CA ALA A 312 2.11 17.72 -15.42
C ALA A 312 1.65 16.28 -15.12
N ARG A 313 2.34 15.55 -14.23
CA ARG A 313 1.93 14.20 -13.79
C ARG A 313 0.57 14.22 -13.10
N ARG A 314 0.31 15.23 -12.29
CA ARG A 314 -0.99 15.44 -11.67
C ARG A 314 -2.08 15.68 -12.72
N ALA A 315 -1.82 16.55 -13.69
CA ALA A 315 -2.77 16.81 -14.78
C ALA A 315 -3.05 15.52 -15.61
N GLN A 316 -2.03 14.70 -15.88
CA GLN A 316 -2.18 13.40 -16.53
C GLN A 316 -3.09 12.47 -15.71
N LEU A 317 -2.89 12.36 -14.39
CA LEU A 317 -3.76 11.57 -13.53
C LEU A 317 -5.21 12.07 -13.59
N GLN A 318 -5.43 13.38 -13.48
CA GLN A 318 -6.78 13.97 -13.56
C GLN A 318 -7.44 13.71 -14.92
N ALA A 319 -6.68 13.79 -16.00
CA ALA A 319 -7.16 13.49 -17.34
C ALA A 319 -7.55 12.01 -17.55
N LEU A 320 -6.95 11.08 -16.78
CA LEU A 320 -7.29 9.66 -16.83
C LEU A 320 -8.56 9.29 -16.04
N LEU A 321 -9.03 10.11 -15.12
CA LEU A 321 -10.16 9.76 -14.25
C LEU A 321 -11.45 9.38 -15.01
N PRO A 322 -11.87 10.10 -16.08
CA PRO A 322 -13.03 9.70 -16.88
C PRO A 322 -12.87 8.32 -17.51
N GLU A 323 -11.65 7.97 -17.95
CA GLU A 323 -11.38 6.68 -18.57
C GLU A 323 -11.32 5.55 -17.53
N ILE A 324 -10.72 5.80 -16.36
CA ILE A 324 -10.79 4.86 -15.22
C ILE A 324 -12.27 4.59 -14.88
N HIS A 325 -13.10 5.62 -14.86
CA HIS A 325 -14.54 5.45 -14.63
C HIS A 325 -15.18 4.59 -15.72
N ALA A 326 -14.90 4.87 -17.00
CA ALA A 326 -15.47 4.11 -18.13
C ALA A 326 -15.05 2.63 -18.10
N VAL A 327 -13.77 2.34 -17.88
CA VAL A 327 -13.24 0.97 -17.78
C VAL A 327 -13.89 0.24 -16.60
N THR A 328 -14.02 0.89 -15.44
CA THR A 328 -14.64 0.29 -14.25
C THR A 328 -16.14 0.02 -14.46
N GLU A 329 -16.86 0.88 -15.16
CA GLU A 329 -18.26 0.63 -15.53
C GLU A 329 -18.41 -0.57 -16.47
N GLN A 330 -17.49 -0.74 -17.44
CA GLN A 330 -17.46 -1.91 -18.30
C GLN A 330 -17.26 -3.19 -17.49
N ILE A 331 -16.28 -3.21 -16.58
CA ILE A 331 -16.01 -4.35 -15.69
C ILE A 331 -17.25 -4.69 -14.87
N LEU A 332 -17.89 -3.70 -14.23
CA LEU A 332 -19.08 -3.89 -13.42
C LEU A 332 -20.27 -4.42 -14.22
N LYS A 333 -20.46 -3.99 -15.48
CA LYS A 333 -21.50 -4.51 -16.37
C LYS A 333 -21.27 -5.98 -16.75
N VAL A 334 -20.02 -6.37 -17.02
CA VAL A 334 -19.69 -7.78 -17.33
C VAL A 334 -19.92 -8.67 -16.13
N ARG A 335 -19.58 -8.21 -14.92
CA ARG A 335 -19.79 -8.97 -13.66
C ARG A 335 -21.26 -9.09 -13.27
N GLY A 336 -22.09 -8.13 -13.64
CA GLY A 336 -23.53 -8.13 -13.33
C GLY A 336 -24.38 -9.01 -14.24
N LYS A 337 -23.77 -9.64 -15.26
CA LYS A 337 -24.40 -10.64 -16.12
C LYS A 337 -24.20 -12.05 -15.58
#